data_3ba0d7452ec8adee3276c6f796a028f4
#
_entry.id   3ba0d7452ec8adee3276c6f796a028f4
#
_cell.length_a   1.000
_cell.length_b   1.000
_cell.length_c   1.000
_cell.angle_alpha   90.00
_cell.angle_beta   90.00
_cell.angle_gamma   90.00
#
_symmetry.space_group_name_H-M   'P 1'
#
loop_
_entity.id
_entity.type
_entity.pdbx_description
1 polymer ?
#
loop_
_entity_poly.entity_id
_entity_poly.type
_entity_poly.pdbx_seq_one_letter_code
_entity_poly.pdbx_strand_id
1 'polypeptide(L)'
;DRTSRGLGDVYKRQDAACASSMAAVMDACRLLQTRQADVMLAGATDRTMDPATYAKFSAIGALSPTHSTPFDARANGFVMGEGAGVMVLKRLSDAIADDDTIHAVIRGIGGSSDGRGKGITAPSQRGQIQAIARAYNQAGYPASSVELVEAHGTSTKVGDATELSTLTRLWTDVASGDNVAVGSIKSQIGHLKAAAGIAGIIKSVMALHHRTIPPSAGFETPNPTVDWANIPFFVPTSPLEWPEPESHPRRAGVSAFGFGGTNFHIALEGYKPDYHRNMAEDWQQRWKAYAKSPTVSAPSILSLIHI
;
A
#
# COMPACT_ATOMS: atom_id res chain seq x y z
N ASP A 1 28.43 -6.54 -11.77
CA ASP A 1 28.64 -7.32 -10.57
C ASP A 1 28.86 -8.80 -10.92
N ARG A 2 30.06 -9.31 -10.63
CA ARG A 2 30.42 -10.68 -10.95
C ARG A 2 29.89 -11.74 -9.96
N THR A 3 29.31 -11.30 -8.85
CA THR A 3 28.74 -12.18 -7.81
C THR A 3 27.35 -12.67 -8.14
N SER A 4 26.67 -12.03 -9.08
CA SER A 4 25.34 -12.43 -9.56
C SER A 4 25.38 -13.42 -10.75
N ARG A 5 26.56 -13.95 -11.10
CA ARG A 5 26.69 -14.94 -12.17
C ARG A 5 25.92 -16.22 -11.81
N GLY A 6 24.85 -16.47 -12.52
CA GLY A 6 23.93 -17.59 -12.28
C GLY A 6 22.56 -17.16 -11.74
N LEU A 7 22.41 -15.93 -11.23
CA LEU A 7 21.11 -15.38 -10.85
C LEU A 7 20.50 -14.50 -11.96
N GLY A 8 21.29 -14.12 -12.98
CA GLY A 8 20.83 -13.36 -14.16
C GLY A 8 19.94 -12.18 -13.78
N ASP A 9 18.80 -12.08 -14.43
CA ASP A 9 17.80 -11.01 -14.21
C ASP A 9 16.90 -11.23 -12.98
N VAL A 10 17.23 -12.18 -12.11
CA VAL A 10 16.46 -12.51 -10.90
C VAL A 10 16.52 -11.41 -9.84
N TYR A 11 17.51 -10.51 -9.94
CA TYR A 11 17.67 -9.39 -9.02
C TYR A 11 17.45 -8.05 -9.74
N LYS A 12 16.50 -7.26 -9.25
CA LYS A 12 16.20 -5.90 -9.75
C LYS A 12 16.27 -4.88 -8.61
N ARG A 13 16.79 -3.70 -8.91
CA ARG A 13 16.71 -2.52 -8.05
C ARG A 13 15.76 -1.50 -8.66
N GLN A 14 14.95 -0.88 -7.81
CA GLN A 14 14.00 0.15 -8.23
C GLN A 14 14.12 1.37 -7.35
N ASP A 15 13.96 2.54 -7.94
CA ASP A 15 13.86 3.81 -7.23
C ASP A 15 12.62 4.56 -7.72
N ALA A 16 11.71 4.79 -6.80
CA ALA A 16 10.50 5.58 -6.95
C ALA A 16 10.31 6.46 -5.69
N ALA A 17 11.42 6.92 -5.11
CA ALA A 17 11.48 7.66 -3.85
C ALA A 17 10.69 6.91 -2.74
N CYS A 18 9.75 7.56 -2.05
CA CYS A 18 8.97 6.94 -0.95
C CYS A 18 8.08 5.77 -1.40
N ALA A 19 7.88 5.57 -2.70
CA ALA A 19 7.10 4.47 -3.27
C ALA A 19 7.96 3.31 -3.81
N SER A 20 9.28 3.32 -3.60
CA SER A 20 10.24 2.35 -4.17
C SER A 20 9.90 0.91 -3.82
N SER A 21 9.56 0.64 -2.58
CA SER A 21 9.18 -0.71 -2.14
C SER A 21 7.89 -1.22 -2.82
N MET A 22 6.92 -0.34 -3.07
CA MET A 22 5.71 -0.73 -3.78
C MET A 22 5.97 -0.99 -5.27
N ALA A 23 6.88 -0.26 -5.89
CA ALA A 23 7.34 -0.56 -7.25
C ALA A 23 8.00 -1.95 -7.32
N ALA A 24 8.83 -2.31 -6.34
CA ALA A 24 9.43 -3.63 -6.25
C ALA A 24 8.38 -4.73 -6.07
N VAL A 25 7.39 -4.53 -5.20
CA VAL A 25 6.26 -5.46 -5.02
C VAL A 25 5.47 -5.62 -6.32
N MET A 26 5.18 -4.51 -7.03
CA MET A 26 4.45 -4.58 -8.31
C MET A 26 5.20 -5.42 -9.35
N ASP A 27 6.51 -5.25 -9.47
CA ASP A 27 7.30 -6.05 -10.41
C ASP A 27 7.37 -7.52 -10.00
N ALA A 28 7.54 -7.81 -8.72
CA ALA A 28 7.49 -9.17 -8.21
C ALA A 28 6.14 -9.84 -8.53
N CYS A 29 5.02 -9.14 -8.31
CA CYS A 29 3.70 -9.63 -8.67
C CYS A 29 3.58 -9.93 -10.17
N ARG A 30 4.10 -9.06 -11.03
CA ARG A 30 4.09 -9.27 -12.51
C ARG A 30 4.87 -10.51 -12.92
N LEU A 31 6.06 -10.73 -12.35
CA LEU A 31 6.88 -11.90 -12.64
C LEU A 31 6.19 -13.20 -12.20
N LEU A 32 5.52 -13.20 -11.05
CA LEU A 32 4.73 -14.34 -10.60
C LEU A 32 3.50 -14.59 -11.50
N GLN A 33 2.78 -13.53 -11.88
CA GLN A 33 1.62 -13.62 -12.76
C GLN A 33 1.96 -14.15 -14.15
N THR A 34 3.10 -13.75 -14.69
CA THR A 34 3.58 -14.19 -16.00
C THR A 34 4.36 -15.51 -15.94
N ARG A 35 4.41 -16.16 -14.76
CA ARG A 35 5.13 -17.41 -14.52
C ARG A 35 6.63 -17.38 -14.88
N GLN A 36 7.23 -16.19 -14.80
CA GLN A 36 8.68 -16.03 -14.93
C GLN A 36 9.42 -16.35 -13.62
N ALA A 37 8.68 -16.42 -12.52
CA ALA A 37 9.14 -16.87 -11.23
C ALA A 37 8.02 -17.64 -10.51
N ASP A 38 8.38 -18.54 -9.59
CA ASP A 38 7.43 -19.27 -8.76
C ASP A 38 7.32 -18.70 -7.35
N VAL A 39 8.41 -18.12 -6.86
CA VAL A 39 8.49 -17.40 -5.57
C VAL A 39 9.30 -16.13 -5.77
N MET A 40 8.90 -15.05 -5.16
CA MET A 40 9.61 -13.77 -5.18
C MET A 40 9.85 -13.23 -3.77
N LEU A 41 11.05 -12.70 -3.56
CA LEU A 41 11.33 -11.86 -2.40
C LEU A 41 11.20 -10.40 -2.85
N ALA A 42 10.32 -9.65 -2.23
CA ALA A 42 10.13 -8.23 -2.51
C ALA A 42 10.23 -7.41 -1.22
N GLY A 43 11.00 -6.36 -1.25
CA GLY A 43 11.19 -5.54 -0.06
C GLY A 43 12.01 -4.30 -0.32
N ALA A 44 12.32 -3.60 0.74
CA ALA A 44 13.19 -2.44 0.73
C ALA A 44 13.89 -2.26 2.07
N THR A 45 14.99 -1.54 2.01
CA THR A 45 15.68 -1.03 3.19
C THR A 45 15.99 0.44 2.99
N ASP A 46 15.93 1.21 4.05
CA ASP A 46 16.47 2.56 4.09
C ASP A 46 17.13 2.80 5.45
N ARG A 47 18.37 3.21 5.39
CA ARG A 47 19.20 3.49 6.56
C ARG A 47 19.87 4.86 6.46
N THR A 48 19.35 5.72 5.59
CA THR A 48 19.97 7.01 5.28
C THR A 48 19.56 8.05 6.32
N MET A 49 20.28 8.09 7.45
CA MET A 49 20.08 9.00 8.57
C MET A 49 21.27 9.94 8.76
N ASP A 50 21.95 10.27 7.67
CA ASP A 50 23.12 11.17 7.68
C ASP A 50 22.72 12.66 7.67
N PRO A 51 23.63 13.55 8.10
CA PRO A 51 23.37 14.99 8.14
C PRO A 51 22.97 15.60 6.78
N ALA A 52 23.48 15.08 5.66
CA ALA A 52 23.15 15.60 4.33
C ALA A 52 21.70 15.30 3.96
N THR A 53 21.20 14.12 4.34
CA THR A 53 19.78 13.75 4.15
C THR A 53 18.87 14.61 5.03
N TYR A 54 19.22 14.84 6.29
CA TYR A 54 18.48 15.78 7.16
C TYR A 54 18.49 17.19 6.57
N ALA A 55 19.62 17.70 6.11
CA ALA A 55 19.71 19.01 5.50
C ALA A 55 18.81 19.16 4.26
N LYS A 56 18.78 18.13 3.38
CA LYS A 56 17.93 18.14 2.18
C LYS A 56 16.43 18.20 2.52
N PHE A 57 15.96 17.34 3.44
CA PHE A 57 14.55 17.34 3.83
C PHE A 57 14.16 18.57 4.65
N SER A 58 15.08 19.11 5.46
CA SER A 58 14.89 20.36 6.18
C SER A 58 14.76 21.56 5.22
N ALA A 59 15.62 21.61 4.19
CA ALA A 59 15.60 22.69 3.20
C ALA A 59 14.29 22.80 2.42
N ILE A 60 13.59 21.69 2.22
CA ILE A 60 12.26 21.66 1.57
C ILE A 60 11.10 21.75 2.57
N GLY A 61 11.38 21.96 3.86
CA GLY A 61 10.35 22.09 4.90
C GLY A 61 9.53 20.81 5.16
N ALA A 62 10.11 19.63 4.92
CA ALA A 62 9.39 18.37 5.04
C ALA A 62 9.48 17.75 6.44
N LEU A 63 10.43 18.19 7.27
CA LEU A 63 10.68 17.59 8.59
C LEU A 63 9.87 18.25 9.70
N SER A 64 9.33 17.44 10.59
CA SER A 64 8.82 17.89 11.89
C SER A 64 9.95 17.95 12.92
N PRO A 65 10.01 18.97 13.77
CA PRO A 65 10.97 19.03 14.85
C PRO A 65 10.64 18.09 16.03
N THR A 66 9.44 17.53 16.08
CA THR A 66 8.94 16.76 17.21
C THR A 66 8.41 15.39 16.84
N HIS A 67 7.29 15.31 16.12
CA HIS A 67 6.57 14.05 15.87
C HIS A 67 5.98 14.01 14.46
N SER A 68 5.82 12.79 13.91
CA SER A 68 4.91 12.56 12.79
C SER A 68 3.51 12.36 13.35
N THR A 69 2.60 13.27 13.07
CA THR A 69 1.18 13.22 13.50
C THR A 69 0.26 13.30 12.27
N PRO A 70 0.18 12.24 11.45
CA PRO A 70 -0.66 12.23 10.26
C PRO A 70 -2.11 12.56 10.59
N PHE A 71 -2.73 13.41 9.76
CA PHE A 71 -4.13 13.84 9.86
C PHE A 71 -4.48 14.72 11.07
N ASP A 72 -3.53 14.99 11.95
CA ASP A 72 -3.72 15.84 13.14
C ASP A 72 -3.57 17.34 12.80
N ALA A 73 -4.19 18.19 13.59
CA ALA A 73 -4.06 19.64 13.47
C ALA A 73 -2.62 20.14 13.64
N ARG A 74 -1.79 19.41 14.38
CA ARG A 74 -0.38 19.69 14.63
C ARG A 74 0.55 19.19 13.51
N ALA A 75 0.02 18.54 12.48
CA ALA A 75 0.80 18.05 11.35
C ALA A 75 1.65 19.18 10.74
N ASN A 76 2.96 19.02 10.77
CA ASN A 76 3.93 20.03 10.30
C ASN A 76 5.13 19.42 9.58
N GLY A 77 5.06 18.17 9.20
CA GLY A 77 6.11 17.38 8.56
C GLY A 77 6.27 16.01 9.22
N PHE A 78 7.20 15.23 8.72
CA PHE A 78 7.49 13.90 9.27
C PHE A 78 8.82 13.86 10.01
N VAL A 79 8.96 12.90 10.91
CA VAL A 79 10.25 12.47 11.46
C VAL A 79 10.78 11.36 10.55
N MET A 80 12.05 11.41 10.19
CA MET A 80 12.69 10.33 9.44
C MET A 80 12.82 9.09 10.32
N GLY A 81 12.57 7.93 9.72
CA GLY A 81 12.84 6.62 10.29
C GLY A 81 13.82 5.83 9.44
N GLU A 82 14.34 4.75 9.99
CA GLU A 82 15.13 3.76 9.26
C GLU A 82 14.58 2.37 9.50
N GLY A 83 14.82 1.46 8.56
CA GLY A 83 14.36 0.08 8.68
C GLY A 83 14.45 -0.69 7.40
N ALA A 84 14.09 -1.96 7.50
CA ALA A 84 14.02 -2.89 6.39
C ALA A 84 12.76 -3.76 6.52
N GLY A 85 12.17 -4.13 5.39
CA GLY A 85 11.08 -5.08 5.32
C GLY A 85 11.20 -5.90 4.05
N VAL A 86 10.93 -7.20 4.16
CA VAL A 86 10.93 -8.14 3.03
C VAL A 86 9.71 -9.04 3.15
N MET A 87 9.07 -9.28 2.03
CA MET A 87 7.95 -10.22 1.92
C MET A 87 8.30 -11.35 0.97
N VAL A 88 7.84 -12.54 1.29
CA VAL A 88 7.82 -13.67 0.37
C VAL A 88 6.48 -13.66 -0.37
N LEU A 89 6.52 -13.58 -1.68
CA LEU A 89 5.35 -13.56 -2.54
C LEU A 89 5.28 -14.84 -3.37
N LYS A 90 4.09 -15.40 -3.48
CA LYS A 90 3.82 -16.60 -4.28
C LYS A 90 2.43 -16.50 -4.91
N ARG A 91 2.21 -17.16 -6.04
CA ARG A 91 0.85 -17.26 -6.60
C ARG A 91 -0.07 -17.94 -5.61
N LEU A 92 -1.27 -17.41 -5.44
CA LEU A 92 -2.25 -17.95 -4.48
C LEU A 92 -2.54 -19.44 -4.73
N SER A 93 -2.68 -19.86 -5.98
CA SER A 93 -2.91 -21.24 -6.35
C SER A 93 -1.79 -22.18 -5.92
N ASP A 94 -0.55 -21.72 -6.05
CA ASP A 94 0.63 -22.53 -5.74
C ASP A 94 0.85 -22.59 -4.22
N ALA A 95 0.60 -21.48 -3.52
CA ALA A 95 0.65 -21.43 -2.07
C ALA A 95 -0.42 -22.31 -1.39
N ILE A 96 -1.64 -22.36 -1.96
CA ILE A 96 -2.69 -23.28 -1.49
C ILE A 96 -2.29 -24.74 -1.75
N ALA A 97 -1.71 -25.02 -2.94
CA ALA A 97 -1.28 -26.38 -3.29
C ALA A 97 -0.11 -26.89 -2.43
N ASP A 98 0.77 -25.99 -2.00
CA ASP A 98 1.95 -26.30 -1.19
C ASP A 98 1.65 -26.21 0.33
N ASP A 99 0.39 -25.95 0.71
CA ASP A 99 -0.07 -25.79 2.11
C ASP A 99 0.71 -24.69 2.87
N ASP A 100 1.06 -23.62 2.17
CA ASP A 100 1.78 -22.48 2.76
C ASP A 100 0.87 -21.69 3.73
N THR A 101 1.48 -21.11 4.76
CA THR A 101 0.78 -20.14 5.61
C THR A 101 0.53 -18.84 4.85
N ILE A 102 -0.74 -18.47 4.68
CA ILE A 102 -1.18 -17.30 3.95
C ILE A 102 -1.64 -16.21 4.92
N HIS A 103 -0.90 -15.10 5.01
CA HIS A 103 -1.27 -14.00 5.90
C HIS A 103 -2.28 -13.05 5.27
N ALA A 104 -2.12 -12.76 3.99
CA ALA A 104 -3.04 -11.92 3.22
C ALA A 104 -2.89 -12.16 1.72
N VAL A 105 -3.82 -11.65 0.93
CA VAL A 105 -3.82 -11.75 -0.53
C VAL A 105 -3.73 -10.36 -1.14
N ILE A 106 -2.74 -10.13 -2.02
CA ILE A 106 -2.68 -8.94 -2.85
C ILE A 106 -3.70 -9.12 -3.99
N ARG A 107 -4.72 -8.28 -4.03
CA ARG A 107 -5.77 -8.34 -5.04
C ARG A 107 -5.51 -7.41 -6.22
N GLY A 108 -4.86 -6.29 -5.96
CA GLY A 108 -4.55 -5.32 -6.97
C GLY A 108 -3.40 -4.41 -6.57
N ILE A 109 -2.65 -3.97 -7.56
CA ILE A 109 -1.61 -2.96 -7.38
C ILE A 109 -1.64 -1.99 -8.56
N GLY A 110 -1.79 -0.71 -8.25
CA GLY A 110 -1.83 0.36 -9.24
C GLY A 110 -0.69 1.33 -9.05
N GLY A 111 -0.08 1.72 -10.15
CA GLY A 111 0.93 2.77 -10.19
C GLY A 111 0.55 3.89 -11.15
N SER A 112 0.97 5.12 -10.87
CA SER A 112 0.79 6.27 -11.73
C SER A 112 1.92 7.27 -11.59
N SER A 113 1.98 8.22 -12.51
CA SER A 113 2.83 9.41 -12.42
C SER A 113 1.97 10.67 -12.46
N ASP A 114 2.35 11.69 -11.68
CA ASP A 114 1.67 12.99 -11.68
C ASP A 114 1.83 13.74 -13.00
N GLY A 115 2.85 13.36 -13.80
CA GLY A 115 3.20 14.07 -15.00
C GLY A 115 3.72 15.50 -14.69
N ARG A 116 3.36 16.47 -15.50
CA ARG A 116 3.72 17.87 -15.29
C ARG A 116 2.84 18.47 -14.20
N GLY A 117 3.40 18.66 -13.00
CA GLY A 117 2.71 19.20 -11.82
C GLY A 117 3.21 20.60 -11.40
N LYS A 118 2.72 21.07 -10.25
CA LYS A 118 3.07 22.37 -9.65
C LYS A 118 4.49 22.41 -9.04
N GLY A 119 5.12 21.25 -8.84
CA GLY A 119 6.44 21.10 -8.24
C GLY A 119 6.69 19.66 -7.80
N ILE A 120 7.97 19.33 -7.56
CA ILE A 120 8.39 17.96 -7.25
C ILE A 120 7.82 17.41 -5.93
N THR A 121 7.47 18.32 -4.99
CA THR A 121 6.93 17.97 -3.67
C THR A 121 5.42 18.16 -3.55
N ALA A 122 4.79 18.77 -4.57
CA ALA A 122 3.36 19.07 -4.52
C ALA A 122 2.53 17.79 -4.80
N PRO A 123 1.61 17.40 -3.91
CA PRO A 123 0.77 16.23 -4.15
C PRO A 123 -0.19 16.48 -5.32
N SER A 124 -0.42 15.46 -6.13
CA SER A 124 -1.37 15.49 -7.24
C SER A 124 -2.55 14.54 -6.98
N GLN A 125 -3.71 15.11 -6.69
CA GLN A 125 -4.93 14.34 -6.51
C GLN A 125 -5.22 13.45 -7.74
N ARG A 126 -4.99 13.96 -8.95
CA ARG A 126 -5.18 13.20 -10.19
C ARG A 126 -4.29 11.94 -10.24
N GLY A 127 -3.00 12.08 -9.91
CA GLY A 127 -2.06 10.96 -9.87
C GLY A 127 -2.46 9.93 -8.83
N GLN A 128 -2.80 10.37 -7.61
CA GLN A 128 -3.28 9.50 -6.55
C GLN A 128 -4.54 8.73 -6.95
N ILE A 129 -5.57 9.41 -7.50
CA ILE A 129 -6.79 8.77 -8.00
C ILE A 129 -6.46 7.70 -9.04
N GLN A 130 -5.56 7.97 -9.99
CA GLN A 130 -5.20 7.02 -11.03
C GLN A 130 -4.54 5.75 -10.45
N ALA A 131 -3.64 5.90 -9.49
CA ALA A 131 -3.00 4.75 -8.84
C ALA A 131 -4.02 3.90 -8.09
N ILE A 132 -4.86 4.52 -7.28
CA ILE A 132 -5.88 3.84 -6.46
C ILE A 132 -6.92 3.16 -7.37
N ALA A 133 -7.44 3.87 -8.36
CA ALA A 133 -8.43 3.30 -9.29
C ALA A 133 -7.88 2.09 -10.05
N ARG A 134 -6.61 2.13 -10.49
CA ARG A 134 -5.95 0.98 -11.14
C ARG A 134 -5.84 -0.23 -10.21
N ALA A 135 -5.52 0.00 -8.94
CA ALA A 135 -5.43 -1.08 -7.96
C ALA A 135 -6.80 -1.76 -7.75
N TYR A 136 -7.88 -0.99 -7.56
CA TYR A 136 -9.21 -1.56 -7.34
C TYR A 136 -9.84 -2.15 -8.61
N ASN A 137 -9.57 -1.56 -9.78
CA ASN A 137 -9.96 -2.18 -11.05
C ASN A 137 -9.29 -3.57 -11.22
N GLN A 138 -8.04 -3.69 -10.86
CA GLN A 138 -7.34 -4.98 -10.87
C GLN A 138 -7.86 -5.93 -9.79
N ALA A 139 -8.19 -5.42 -8.60
CA ALA A 139 -8.72 -6.20 -7.49
C ALA A 139 -10.12 -6.78 -7.78
N GLY A 140 -10.88 -6.15 -8.67
CA GLY A 140 -12.23 -6.58 -9.06
C GLY A 140 -13.30 -6.29 -8.00
N TYR A 141 -13.06 -5.32 -7.12
CA TYR A 141 -14.03 -4.83 -6.14
C TYR A 141 -13.91 -3.31 -5.93
N PRO A 142 -14.98 -2.63 -5.50
CA PRO A 142 -14.95 -1.19 -5.30
C PRO A 142 -14.13 -0.79 -4.07
N ALA A 143 -13.53 0.39 -4.11
CA ALA A 143 -12.82 0.98 -2.97
C ALA A 143 -13.71 1.08 -1.73
N SER A 144 -15.00 1.34 -1.90
CA SER A 144 -16.01 1.44 -0.84
C SER A 144 -16.18 0.17 0.01
N SER A 145 -15.64 -0.97 -0.44
CA SER A 145 -15.64 -2.22 0.33
C SER A 145 -14.40 -2.41 1.22
N VAL A 146 -13.55 -1.38 1.33
CA VAL A 146 -12.32 -1.42 2.12
C VAL A 146 -12.55 -0.69 3.45
N GLU A 147 -12.19 -1.33 4.55
CA GLU A 147 -12.46 -0.85 5.91
C GLU A 147 -11.23 -0.23 6.59
N LEU A 148 -10.02 -0.49 6.08
CA LEU A 148 -8.77 0.08 6.58
C LEU A 148 -7.93 0.66 5.43
N VAL A 149 -7.53 1.92 5.55
CA VAL A 149 -6.55 2.54 4.65
C VAL A 149 -5.30 2.89 5.42
N GLU A 150 -4.21 2.22 5.11
CA GLU A 150 -2.86 2.63 5.46
C GLU A 150 -2.42 3.69 4.46
N ALA A 151 -2.54 4.93 4.83
CA ALA A 151 -2.29 6.07 3.97
C ALA A 151 -0.79 6.38 3.82
N HIS A 152 -0.46 7.14 2.80
CA HIS A 152 0.87 7.74 2.71
C HIS A 152 1.16 8.64 3.92
N GLY A 153 0.21 9.48 4.33
CA GLY A 153 0.15 10.15 5.62
C GLY A 153 1.49 10.67 6.14
N THR A 154 2.04 11.70 5.46
CA THR A 154 3.36 12.25 5.81
C THR A 154 3.32 13.34 6.88
N SER A 155 2.18 13.50 7.55
CA SER A 155 2.04 14.53 8.59
C SER A 155 2.27 15.96 8.07
N THR A 156 1.91 16.21 6.81
CA THR A 156 1.91 17.56 6.23
C THR A 156 0.48 18.03 6.03
N LYS A 157 0.14 19.23 6.49
CA LYS A 157 -1.25 19.75 6.44
C LYS A 157 -1.89 19.62 5.06
N VAL A 158 -1.15 20.02 4.02
CA VAL A 158 -1.64 19.98 2.62
C VAL A 158 -1.63 18.55 2.07
N GLY A 159 -0.60 17.77 2.34
CA GLY A 159 -0.46 16.40 1.85
C GLY A 159 -1.57 15.51 2.38
N ASP A 160 -1.76 15.52 3.70
CA ASP A 160 -2.76 14.71 4.38
C ASP A 160 -4.19 15.09 3.97
N ALA A 161 -4.49 16.40 3.85
CA ALA A 161 -5.79 16.87 3.38
C ALA A 161 -6.04 16.50 1.90
N THR A 162 -5.01 16.57 1.05
CA THR A 162 -5.12 16.18 -0.36
C THR A 162 -5.39 14.68 -0.48
N GLU A 163 -4.71 13.86 0.32
CA GLU A 163 -4.90 12.42 0.33
C GLU A 163 -6.31 12.04 0.80
N LEU A 164 -6.81 12.60 1.91
CA LEU A 164 -8.19 12.37 2.36
C LEU A 164 -9.22 12.82 1.33
N SER A 165 -9.02 13.97 0.69
CA SER A 165 -9.88 14.41 -0.41
C SER A 165 -9.85 13.46 -1.61
N THR A 166 -8.69 12.86 -1.90
CA THR A 166 -8.55 11.83 -2.94
C THR A 166 -9.33 10.57 -2.60
N LEU A 167 -9.15 10.07 -1.37
CA LEU A 167 -9.83 8.88 -0.87
C LEU A 167 -11.34 9.09 -0.86
N THR A 168 -11.83 10.21 -0.35
CA THR A 168 -13.27 10.52 -0.31
C THR A 168 -13.93 10.46 -1.68
N ARG A 169 -13.23 10.87 -2.74
CA ARG A 169 -13.74 10.78 -4.12
C ARG A 169 -13.90 9.37 -4.64
N LEU A 170 -13.24 8.39 -4.03
CA LEU A 170 -13.26 6.99 -4.45
C LEU A 170 -14.13 6.12 -3.53
N TRP A 171 -14.46 6.59 -2.34
CA TRP A 171 -15.37 5.95 -1.38
C TRP A 171 -16.76 6.58 -1.43
N THR A 172 -17.29 6.83 -2.64
CA THR A 172 -18.55 7.57 -2.85
C THR A 172 -19.81 6.88 -2.31
N ASP A 173 -19.76 5.55 -2.23
CA ASP A 173 -20.91 4.73 -1.81
C ASP A 173 -20.90 4.41 -0.30
N VAL A 174 -19.93 4.97 0.44
CA VAL A 174 -19.84 4.84 1.89
C VAL A 174 -20.45 6.07 2.55
N ALA A 175 -21.36 5.84 3.48
CA ALA A 175 -21.96 6.94 4.24
C ALA A 175 -20.90 7.75 4.99
N SER A 176 -21.14 9.04 5.15
CA SER A 176 -20.30 9.89 6.00
C SER A 176 -20.35 9.41 7.45
N GLY A 177 -19.24 9.62 8.17
CA GLY A 177 -19.07 9.16 9.55
C GLY A 177 -18.23 7.88 9.64
N ASP A 178 -17.61 7.65 10.72
CA ASP A 178 -16.58 6.70 11.15
C ASP A 178 -16.67 5.24 10.63
N ASN A 179 -16.74 5.08 9.31
CA ASN A 179 -16.94 3.78 8.69
C ASN A 179 -15.63 3.14 8.17
N VAL A 180 -14.63 3.97 7.85
CA VAL A 180 -13.35 3.51 7.28
C VAL A 180 -12.20 4.04 8.12
N ALA A 181 -11.43 3.15 8.70
CA ALA A 181 -10.25 3.52 9.45
C ALA A 181 -9.14 4.03 8.51
N VAL A 182 -8.55 5.17 8.84
CA VAL A 182 -7.38 5.70 8.14
C VAL A 182 -6.25 5.98 9.12
N GLY A 183 -5.04 5.58 8.76
CA GLY A 183 -3.86 5.81 9.58
C GLY A 183 -2.59 5.76 8.78
N SER A 184 -1.45 5.97 9.44
CA SER A 184 -0.14 5.79 8.83
C SER A 184 0.87 5.27 9.85
N ILE A 185 1.61 4.23 9.48
CA ILE A 185 2.69 3.67 10.29
C ILE A 185 3.78 4.71 10.61
N LYS A 186 3.85 5.78 9.83
CA LYS A 186 4.78 6.89 10.05
C LYS A 186 4.56 7.62 11.36
N SER A 187 3.38 7.50 11.96
CA SER A 187 3.12 7.98 13.32
C SER A 187 3.86 7.19 14.39
N GLN A 188 4.22 5.94 14.11
CA GLN A 188 4.81 5.00 15.06
C GLN A 188 6.32 4.85 14.89
N ILE A 189 6.82 4.75 13.65
CA ILE A 189 8.22 4.46 13.35
C ILE A 189 8.90 5.52 12.47
N GLY A 190 8.23 6.65 12.22
CA GLY A 190 8.72 7.69 11.30
C GLY A 190 8.63 7.28 9.84
N HIS A 191 9.13 8.14 8.97
CA HIS A 191 9.11 7.93 7.52
C HIS A 191 10.36 7.17 7.07
N LEU A 192 10.21 5.90 6.72
CA LEU A 192 11.30 5.01 6.28
C LEU A 192 11.71 5.26 4.80
N LYS A 193 11.33 6.36 4.22
CA LYS A 193 11.70 6.76 2.84
C LYS A 193 11.44 5.64 1.82
N ALA A 194 12.48 5.04 1.22
CA ALA A 194 12.33 3.94 0.26
C ALA A 194 11.59 2.71 0.84
N ALA A 195 11.74 2.44 2.14
CA ALA A 195 11.08 1.33 2.82
C ALA A 195 9.70 1.68 3.41
N ALA A 196 9.20 2.91 3.22
CA ALA A 196 7.93 3.32 3.83
C ALA A 196 6.72 2.50 3.33
N GLY A 197 6.67 2.18 2.04
CA GLY A 197 5.58 1.39 1.47
C GLY A 197 5.53 -0.03 2.02
N ILE A 198 6.69 -0.72 2.12
CA ILE A 198 6.75 -2.08 2.65
C ILE A 198 6.35 -2.12 4.14
N ALA A 199 6.73 -1.11 4.91
CA ALA A 199 6.32 -1.00 6.32
C ALA A 199 4.80 -0.89 6.45
N GLY A 200 4.15 -0.07 5.61
CA GLY A 200 2.69 0.05 5.56
C GLY A 200 2.00 -1.25 5.12
N ILE A 201 2.57 -1.96 4.14
CA ILE A 201 2.04 -3.26 3.70
C ILE A 201 2.12 -4.27 4.85
N ILE A 202 3.28 -4.42 5.50
CA ILE A 202 3.46 -5.36 6.61
C ILE A 202 2.48 -5.04 7.74
N LYS A 203 2.35 -3.78 8.15
CA LYS A 203 1.36 -3.37 9.15
C LYS A 203 -0.06 -3.80 8.76
N SER A 204 -0.47 -3.55 7.52
CA SER A 204 -1.82 -3.88 7.04
C SER A 204 -2.04 -5.39 6.95
N VAL A 205 -1.04 -6.15 6.51
CA VAL A 205 -1.09 -7.62 6.49
C VAL A 205 -1.22 -8.19 7.90
N MET A 206 -0.46 -7.67 8.85
CA MET A 206 -0.57 -8.09 10.25
C MET A 206 -1.92 -7.70 10.87
N ALA A 207 -2.46 -6.52 10.52
CA ALA A 207 -3.79 -6.11 10.93
C ALA A 207 -4.88 -7.06 10.42
N LEU A 208 -4.82 -7.45 9.15
CA LEU A 208 -5.71 -8.45 8.54
C LEU A 208 -5.59 -9.82 9.22
N HIS A 209 -4.35 -10.27 9.46
CA HIS A 209 -4.06 -11.55 10.09
C HIS A 209 -4.57 -11.61 11.54
N HIS A 210 -4.29 -10.57 12.32
CA HIS A 210 -4.71 -10.48 13.72
C HIS A 210 -6.15 -9.97 13.90
N ARG A 211 -6.85 -9.63 12.81
CA ARG A 211 -8.25 -9.15 12.86
C ARG A 211 -8.41 -7.90 13.74
N THR A 212 -7.43 -7.01 13.68
CA THR A 212 -7.37 -5.83 14.55
C THR A 212 -6.99 -4.62 13.72
N ILE A 213 -7.78 -3.54 13.82
CA ILE A 213 -7.41 -2.23 13.26
C ILE A 213 -6.47 -1.56 14.25
N PRO A 214 -5.21 -1.27 13.85
CA PRO A 214 -4.24 -0.66 14.74
C PRO A 214 -4.49 0.84 14.90
N PRO A 215 -4.15 1.42 16.07
CA PRO A 215 -4.27 2.85 16.30
C PRO A 215 -3.21 3.66 15.58
N SER A 216 -3.48 4.95 15.38
CA SER A 216 -2.51 5.97 15.00
C SER A 216 -1.90 6.61 16.22
N ALA A 217 -0.57 6.55 16.36
CA ALA A 217 0.12 7.17 17.49
C ALA A 217 0.07 8.71 17.38
N GLY A 218 -0.12 9.37 18.51
CA GLY A 218 -0.03 10.83 18.63
C GLY A 218 -1.16 11.62 17.96
N PHE A 219 -2.22 10.97 17.48
CA PHE A 219 -3.40 11.67 16.98
C PHE A 219 -4.26 12.15 18.16
N GLU A 220 -4.54 13.45 18.24
CA GLU A 220 -5.31 14.07 19.31
C GLU A 220 -6.45 14.96 18.77
N THR A 221 -6.16 15.75 17.75
CA THR A 221 -7.13 16.73 17.21
C THR A 221 -7.16 16.61 15.67
N PRO A 222 -8.33 16.37 15.09
CA PRO A 222 -8.45 16.28 13.64
C PRO A 222 -7.97 17.54 12.92
N ASN A 223 -7.32 17.37 11.75
CA ASN A 223 -6.89 18.49 10.90
C ASN A 223 -8.09 19.37 10.53
N PRO A 224 -8.11 20.65 10.92
CA PRO A 224 -9.27 21.53 10.73
C PRO A 224 -9.53 21.92 9.26
N THR A 225 -8.58 21.62 8.36
CA THR A 225 -8.78 21.87 6.91
C THR A 225 -9.55 20.76 6.22
N VAL A 226 -9.87 19.68 6.94
CA VAL A 226 -10.63 18.54 6.44
C VAL A 226 -12.05 18.60 7.02
N ASP A 227 -13.02 18.43 6.19
CA ASP A 227 -14.44 18.35 6.60
C ASP A 227 -14.78 16.94 7.05
N TRP A 228 -14.33 16.59 8.26
CA TRP A 228 -14.48 15.25 8.85
C TRP A 228 -15.93 14.79 8.99
N ALA A 229 -16.87 15.72 9.12
CA ALA A 229 -18.28 15.37 9.21
C ALA A 229 -18.88 14.82 7.91
N ASN A 230 -18.25 15.15 6.77
CA ASN A 230 -18.74 14.80 5.44
C ASN A 230 -17.86 13.79 4.70
N ILE A 231 -16.94 13.10 5.40
CA ILE A 231 -16.14 12.02 4.86
C ILE A 231 -16.39 10.69 5.59
N PRO A 232 -16.16 9.53 4.95
CA PRO A 232 -16.38 8.24 5.60
C PRO A 232 -15.21 7.79 6.49
N PHE A 233 -14.17 8.61 6.67
CA PHE A 233 -12.93 8.23 7.33
C PHE A 233 -12.86 8.72 8.77
N PHE A 234 -12.26 7.89 9.62
CA PHE A 234 -11.86 8.27 10.99
C PHE A 234 -10.44 7.77 11.29
N VAL A 235 -9.77 8.39 12.26
CA VAL A 235 -8.45 7.98 12.71
C VAL A 235 -8.58 7.23 14.03
N PRO A 236 -8.29 5.91 14.07
CA PRO A 236 -8.38 5.14 15.30
C PRO A 236 -7.30 5.57 16.30
N THR A 237 -7.67 5.77 17.58
CA THR A 237 -6.75 6.14 18.68
C THR A 237 -6.51 5.00 19.66
N SER A 238 -7.25 3.91 19.53
CA SER A 238 -7.07 2.66 20.27
C SER A 238 -7.19 1.47 19.32
N PRO A 239 -6.67 0.28 19.67
CA PRO A 239 -6.91 -0.92 18.88
C PRO A 239 -8.40 -1.22 18.82
N LEU A 240 -8.90 -1.53 17.61
CA LEU A 240 -10.29 -1.91 17.40
C LEU A 240 -10.37 -3.34 16.89
N GLU A 241 -11.36 -4.09 17.36
CA GLU A 241 -11.69 -5.38 16.77
C GLU A 241 -12.12 -5.16 15.31
N TRP A 242 -11.67 -6.02 14.43
CA TRP A 242 -12.04 -5.98 13.01
C TRP A 242 -12.90 -7.19 12.66
N PRO A 243 -14.23 -7.09 12.80
CA PRO A 243 -15.13 -8.18 12.46
C PRO A 243 -15.05 -8.54 10.97
N GLU A 244 -15.33 -9.78 10.63
CA GLU A 244 -15.37 -10.22 9.23
C GLU A 244 -16.66 -9.72 8.58
N PRO A 245 -16.60 -9.01 7.43
CA PRO A 245 -17.80 -8.71 6.66
C PRO A 245 -18.50 -9.96 6.17
N GLU A 246 -19.84 -9.92 6.07
CA GLU A 246 -20.63 -11.10 5.65
C GLU A 246 -20.36 -11.49 4.18
N SER A 247 -20.18 -10.52 3.29
CA SER A 247 -20.12 -10.73 1.84
C SER A 247 -18.72 -10.93 1.28
N HIS A 248 -17.68 -10.58 2.04
CA HIS A 248 -16.28 -10.64 1.57
C HIS A 248 -15.28 -10.76 2.72
N PRO A 249 -14.02 -11.14 2.45
CA PRO A 249 -12.95 -11.05 3.45
C PRO A 249 -12.67 -9.60 3.84
N ARG A 250 -12.05 -9.37 5.02
CA ARG A 250 -11.56 -8.04 5.42
C ARG A 250 -10.65 -7.47 4.34
N ARG A 251 -10.76 -6.16 4.08
CA ARG A 251 -10.02 -5.48 3.02
C ARG A 251 -9.26 -4.28 3.55
N ALA A 252 -8.01 -4.16 3.11
CA ALA A 252 -7.17 -3.01 3.39
C ALA A 252 -6.62 -2.40 2.10
N GLY A 253 -6.43 -1.08 2.11
CA GLY A 253 -5.70 -0.36 1.07
C GLY A 253 -4.41 0.23 1.62
N VAL A 254 -3.32 0.22 0.85
CA VAL A 254 -2.04 0.79 1.26
C VAL A 254 -1.54 1.75 0.19
N SER A 255 -1.25 2.99 0.57
CA SER A 255 -0.77 4.03 -0.33
C SER A 255 0.69 4.41 -0.07
N ALA A 256 1.46 4.63 -1.12
CA ALA A 256 2.75 5.29 -1.03
C ALA A 256 2.93 6.24 -2.22
N PHE A 257 3.21 7.50 -1.92
CA PHE A 257 3.38 8.57 -2.90
C PHE A 257 4.78 9.16 -2.77
N GLY A 258 5.59 8.99 -3.82
CA GLY A 258 6.98 9.44 -3.82
C GLY A 258 7.14 10.88 -4.28
N PHE A 259 8.08 11.61 -3.71
CA PHE A 259 8.52 12.87 -4.28
C PHE A 259 9.01 12.64 -5.72
N GLY A 260 8.60 13.52 -6.63
CA GLY A 260 8.78 13.32 -8.07
C GLY A 260 7.54 12.77 -8.77
N GLY A 261 6.44 12.58 -8.03
CA GLY A 261 5.13 12.30 -8.58
C GLY A 261 4.88 10.84 -8.92
N THR A 262 5.56 9.91 -8.27
CA THR A 262 5.31 8.46 -8.44
C THR A 262 4.35 7.99 -7.36
N ASN A 263 3.16 7.54 -7.76
CA ASN A 263 2.11 7.09 -6.85
C ASN A 263 1.87 5.59 -7.00
N PHE A 264 1.71 4.90 -5.87
CA PHE A 264 1.31 3.49 -5.82
C PHE A 264 0.23 3.26 -4.78
N HIS A 265 -0.64 2.31 -5.09
CA HIS A 265 -1.64 1.79 -4.16
C HIS A 265 -1.76 0.29 -4.30
N ILE A 266 -1.91 -0.40 -3.17
CA ILE A 266 -2.10 -1.86 -3.11
C ILE A 266 -3.43 -2.15 -2.43
N ALA A 267 -4.22 -3.03 -3.03
CA ALA A 267 -5.45 -3.57 -2.49
C ALA A 267 -5.19 -4.95 -1.89
N LEU A 268 -5.50 -5.14 -0.61
CA LEU A 268 -5.27 -6.35 0.17
C LEU A 268 -6.58 -6.97 0.65
N GLU A 269 -6.62 -8.30 0.74
CA GLU A 269 -7.66 -9.06 1.44
C GLU A 269 -7.06 -9.96 2.51
N GLY A 270 -7.75 -10.13 3.64
CA GLY A 270 -7.47 -11.20 4.59
C GLY A 270 -7.72 -12.56 3.94
N TYR A 271 -6.87 -13.55 4.22
CA TYR A 271 -7.05 -14.87 3.65
C TYR A 271 -8.24 -15.60 4.27
N LYS A 272 -9.17 -16.07 3.43
CA LYS A 272 -10.35 -16.88 3.79
C LYS A 272 -10.34 -18.13 2.91
N PRO A 273 -10.06 -19.33 3.44
CA PRO A 273 -9.77 -20.52 2.66
C PRO A 273 -10.79 -20.82 1.56
N ASP A 274 -12.07 -20.96 1.92
CA ASP A 274 -13.12 -21.34 0.95
C ASP A 274 -13.34 -20.28 -0.14
N TYR A 275 -13.31 -18.99 0.24
CA TYR A 275 -13.45 -17.88 -0.70
C TYR A 275 -12.29 -17.83 -1.69
N HIS A 276 -11.05 -17.95 -1.19
CA HIS A 276 -9.86 -17.78 -2.02
C HIS A 276 -9.50 -19.04 -2.82
N ARG A 277 -9.91 -20.24 -2.39
CA ARG A 277 -9.71 -21.48 -3.14
C ARG A 277 -10.49 -21.45 -4.46
N ASN A 278 -11.76 -21.08 -4.42
CA ASN A 278 -12.60 -20.94 -5.61
C ASN A 278 -12.02 -19.93 -6.62
N MET A 279 -11.49 -18.82 -6.10
CA MET A 279 -10.83 -17.80 -6.92
C MET A 279 -9.52 -18.29 -7.55
N ALA A 280 -8.73 -19.07 -6.83
CA ALA A 280 -7.49 -19.64 -7.33
C ALA A 280 -7.74 -20.64 -8.47
N GLU A 281 -8.79 -21.45 -8.36
CA GLU A 281 -9.23 -22.39 -9.39
C GLU A 281 -9.68 -21.69 -10.67
N ASP A 282 -10.50 -20.64 -10.55
CA ASP A 282 -10.93 -19.81 -11.68
C ASP A 282 -9.72 -19.18 -12.40
N TRP A 283 -8.78 -18.64 -11.65
CA TRP A 283 -7.55 -18.09 -12.23
C TRP A 283 -6.73 -19.14 -12.97
N GLN A 284 -6.55 -20.33 -12.42
CA GLN A 284 -5.81 -21.40 -13.10
C GLN A 284 -6.49 -21.80 -14.43
N GLN A 285 -7.82 -21.86 -14.46
CA GLN A 285 -8.57 -22.14 -15.69
C GLN A 285 -8.36 -21.05 -16.74
N ARG A 286 -8.46 -19.79 -16.36
CA ARG A 286 -8.21 -18.64 -17.24
C ARG A 286 -6.78 -18.60 -17.75
N TRP A 287 -5.80 -18.92 -16.90
CA TRP A 287 -4.40 -19.01 -17.32
C TRP A 287 -4.17 -20.13 -18.35
N LYS A 288 -4.74 -21.30 -18.13
CA LYS A 288 -4.68 -22.41 -19.11
C LYS A 288 -5.29 -22.04 -20.47
N ALA A 289 -6.36 -21.28 -20.46
CA ALA A 289 -6.98 -20.76 -21.68
C ALA A 289 -6.08 -19.73 -22.38
N TYR A 290 -5.52 -18.79 -21.64
CA TYR A 290 -4.56 -17.79 -22.15
C TYR A 290 -3.31 -18.45 -22.75
N ALA A 291 -2.72 -19.43 -22.08
CA ALA A 291 -1.53 -20.12 -22.56
C ALA A 291 -1.76 -20.87 -23.90
N LYS A 292 -3.01 -21.25 -24.17
CA LYS A 292 -3.39 -21.89 -25.46
C LYS A 292 -3.69 -20.90 -26.57
N SER A 293 -4.04 -19.65 -26.24
CA SER A 293 -4.38 -18.60 -27.20
C SER A 293 -3.96 -17.22 -26.66
N PRO A 294 -2.70 -16.80 -26.84
CA PRO A 294 -2.15 -15.59 -26.24
C PRO A 294 -2.69 -14.26 -26.80
N THR A 295 -3.73 -14.30 -27.62
CA THR A 295 -4.42 -13.10 -28.16
C THR A 295 -5.34 -12.42 -27.13
N VAL A 296 -5.58 -13.05 -25.99
CA VAL A 296 -6.37 -12.48 -24.87
C VAL A 296 -5.40 -11.91 -23.84
N SER A 297 -5.74 -10.81 -23.17
CA SER A 297 -4.93 -10.26 -22.09
C SER A 297 -4.73 -11.28 -20.95
N ALA A 298 -3.50 -11.36 -20.43
CA ALA A 298 -3.19 -12.28 -19.33
C ALA A 298 -4.12 -12.01 -18.13
N PRO A 299 -4.69 -13.06 -17.52
CA PRO A 299 -5.58 -12.90 -16.39
C PRO A 299 -4.84 -12.26 -15.20
N SER A 300 -5.39 -11.19 -14.66
CA SER A 300 -4.86 -10.45 -13.54
C SER A 300 -5.35 -11.06 -12.23
N ILE A 301 -4.73 -12.10 -11.73
CA ILE A 301 -4.93 -12.55 -10.35
C ILE A 301 -3.59 -12.83 -9.67
N LEU A 302 -3.55 -12.48 -8.49
CA LEU A 302 -2.49 -12.02 -7.66
C LEU A 302 -1.94 -13.00 -6.69
N SER A 303 -0.71 -12.72 -6.39
CA SER A 303 0.17 -13.42 -5.50
C SER A 303 -0.15 -13.15 -4.04
N LEU A 304 0.17 -14.12 -3.28
CA LEU A 304 0.10 -14.23 -1.86
C LEU A 304 1.25 -13.53 -1.15
N ILE A 305 0.98 -13.01 0.03
CA ILE A 305 2.02 -12.55 0.94
C ILE A 305 2.24 -13.59 2.04
N HIS A 306 3.45 -14.10 2.08
CA HIS A 306 4.01 -14.82 3.22
C HIS A 306 5.03 -13.89 3.89
N ILE A 307 4.96 -13.70 5.20
CA ILE A 307 5.87 -12.84 5.97
C ILE A 307 6.80 -13.73 6.78
#